data_62635ae06c5654060734aee5a1f0f4f5
#
_entry.id   62635ae06c5654060734aee5a1f0f4f5
#
_cell.length_a   1.000
_cell.length_b   1.000
_cell.length_c   1.000
_cell.angle_alpha   90.00
_cell.angle_beta   90.00
_cell.angle_gamma   90.00
#
_symmetry.space_group_name_H-M   'P 1'
#
loop_
_entity.id
_entity.type
_entity.pdbx_description
1 polymer ?
#
loop_
_entity_poly.entity_id
_entity_poly.type
_entity_poly.pdbx_seq_one_letter_code
_entity_poly.pdbx_strand_id
1 'polypeptide(L)'
;MEVCAVRDFNDKDRTKKFSRIQLGENPANLPPETLALLESAVHAALKDGCLPCPVGWKIAKDMAIPRIAVGAVMDKLGVRIANCQLGFFKVDKTPYPDAAPQEASPEIAAGLRELDSARDLTCAAVFELTRRLRTTPMRVSEAANILGLKIGGCQLGCF
;
A
#
# COMPACT_ATOMS: atom_id res chain seq x y z
N MET A 1 20.91 -14.69 1.13
CA MET A 1 19.87 -13.66 1.32
C MET A 1 19.15 -13.50 -0.02
N GLU A 2 17.95 -14.01 -0.17
CA GLU A 2 17.19 -13.79 -1.40
C GLU A 2 16.84 -12.31 -1.50
N VAL A 3 17.34 -11.68 -2.53
CA VAL A 3 17.04 -10.29 -2.85
C VAL A 3 15.56 -10.23 -3.27
N CYS A 4 14.84 -9.25 -2.78
CA CYS A 4 13.49 -8.96 -3.25
C CYS A 4 13.49 -8.99 -4.78
N ALA A 5 12.75 -9.90 -5.40
CA ALA A 5 12.81 -10.19 -6.84
C ALA A 5 12.38 -9.01 -7.74
N VAL A 6 12.10 -7.87 -7.17
CA VAL A 6 11.90 -6.60 -7.86
C VAL A 6 13.24 -5.87 -7.89
N ARG A 7 13.61 -5.26 -9.00
CA ARG A 7 14.84 -4.46 -9.11
C ARG A 7 14.99 -3.48 -7.94
N ASP A 8 16.20 -3.22 -7.53
CA ASP A 8 16.48 -2.30 -6.43
C ASP A 8 15.86 -0.92 -6.64
N PHE A 9 15.38 -0.35 -5.54
CA PHE A 9 14.85 1.01 -5.50
C PHE A 9 16.03 1.98 -5.68
N ASN A 10 16.08 2.62 -6.83
CA ASN A 10 17.18 3.52 -7.20
C ASN A 10 16.77 4.99 -7.17
N ASP A 11 17.72 5.89 -7.44
CA ASP A 11 17.47 7.33 -7.40
C ASP A 11 16.42 7.79 -8.41
N LYS A 12 16.25 7.10 -9.55
CA LYS A 12 15.18 7.40 -10.51
C LYS A 12 13.81 7.08 -9.93
N ASP A 13 13.71 6.01 -9.15
CA ASP A 13 12.47 5.64 -8.47
C ASP A 13 12.14 6.65 -7.37
N ARG A 14 13.15 7.10 -6.63
CA ARG A 14 13.01 8.18 -5.65
C ARG A 14 12.51 9.46 -6.31
N THR A 15 13.12 9.88 -7.39
CA THR A 15 12.72 11.09 -8.13
C THR A 15 11.27 10.98 -8.62
N LYS A 16 10.87 9.85 -9.19
CA LYS A 16 9.50 9.60 -9.62
C LYS A 16 8.51 9.64 -8.47
N LYS A 17 8.88 9.08 -7.33
CA LYS A 17 8.03 9.09 -6.15
C LYS A 17 7.88 10.50 -5.61
N PHE A 18 8.96 11.23 -5.44
CA PHE A 18 8.92 12.62 -4.95
C PHE A 18 8.16 13.56 -5.89
N SER A 19 8.13 13.31 -7.18
CA SER A 19 7.32 14.10 -8.12
C SER A 19 5.81 13.88 -7.95
N ARG A 20 5.41 12.77 -7.35
CA ARG A 20 3.99 12.39 -7.18
C ARG A 20 3.51 12.53 -5.74
N ILE A 21 4.39 12.25 -4.78
CA ILE A 21 4.06 12.19 -3.36
C ILE A 21 5.15 12.94 -2.61
N GLN A 22 4.80 14.14 -2.17
CA GLN A 22 5.70 14.96 -1.36
C GLN A 22 5.60 14.54 0.11
N LEU A 23 6.27 13.44 0.46
CA LEU A 23 6.47 13.05 1.85
C LEU A 23 7.74 13.70 2.39
N GLY A 24 7.61 14.48 3.45
CA GLY A 24 8.76 14.89 4.26
C GLY A 24 9.43 13.69 4.94
N GLU A 25 10.60 13.90 5.50
CA GLU A 25 11.32 12.84 6.24
C GLU A 25 10.59 12.38 7.51
N ASN A 26 9.82 13.26 8.10
CA ASN A 26 9.07 12.99 9.33
C ASN A 26 7.65 13.59 9.26
N PRO A 27 6.78 13.04 8.42
CA PRO A 27 5.44 13.61 8.18
C PRO A 27 4.53 13.58 9.41
N ALA A 28 4.81 12.70 10.36
CA ALA A 28 4.04 12.59 11.61
C ALA A 28 4.65 13.40 12.76
N ASN A 29 5.74 14.12 12.52
CA ASN A 29 6.45 14.90 13.51
C ASN A 29 6.80 14.09 14.78
N LEU A 30 7.34 12.89 14.58
CA LEU A 30 7.71 11.98 15.65
C LEU A 30 9.00 12.42 16.36
N PRO A 31 9.11 12.20 17.68
CA PRO A 31 10.36 12.41 18.42
C PRO A 31 11.50 11.55 17.85
N PRO A 32 12.76 12.01 17.93
CA PRO A 32 13.92 11.26 17.42
C PRO A 32 14.04 9.84 17.98
N GLU A 33 13.69 9.64 19.23
CA GLU A 33 13.70 8.33 19.90
C GLU A 33 12.67 7.39 19.27
N THR A 34 11.48 7.89 18.97
CA THR A 34 10.42 7.13 18.31
C THR A 34 10.81 6.79 16.87
N LEU A 35 11.45 7.72 16.16
CA LEU A 35 11.98 7.44 14.82
C LEU A 35 13.03 6.34 14.84
N ALA A 36 13.96 6.36 15.79
CA ALA A 36 14.98 5.32 15.93
C ALA A 36 14.36 3.94 16.22
N LEU A 37 13.35 3.88 17.09
CA LEU A 37 12.59 2.66 17.34
C LEU A 37 11.84 2.17 16.10
N LEU A 38 11.26 3.08 15.35
CA LEU A 38 10.56 2.75 14.11
C LEU A 38 11.51 2.20 13.05
N GLU A 39 12.67 2.81 12.86
CA GLU A 39 13.72 2.30 11.96
C GLU A 39 14.14 0.88 12.33
N SER A 40 14.36 0.63 13.63
CA SER A 40 14.71 -0.70 14.13
C SER A 40 13.59 -1.71 13.91
N ALA A 41 12.34 -1.33 14.15
CA ALA A 41 11.18 -2.19 13.93
C ALA A 41 11.00 -2.55 12.45
N VAL A 42 11.20 -1.60 11.54
CA VAL A 42 11.16 -1.83 10.09
C VAL A 42 12.25 -2.80 9.67
N HIS A 43 13.50 -2.57 10.10
CA HIS A 43 14.62 -3.47 9.79
C HIS A 43 14.38 -4.89 10.28
N ALA A 44 13.89 -5.05 11.50
CA ALA A 44 13.62 -6.36 12.08
C ALA A 44 12.49 -7.13 11.37
N ALA A 45 11.59 -6.41 10.71
CA ALA A 45 10.41 -6.97 10.06
C ALA A 45 10.59 -7.26 8.56
N LEU A 46 11.78 -6.95 7.99
CA LEU A 46 12.03 -7.19 6.57
C LEU A 46 11.97 -8.67 6.23
N LYS A 47 11.31 -8.99 5.13
CA LYS A 47 11.35 -10.30 4.49
C LYS A 47 11.95 -10.14 3.09
N ASP A 48 13.04 -10.85 2.85
CA ASP A 48 13.76 -10.78 1.57
C ASP A 48 14.10 -9.34 1.15
N GLY A 49 14.45 -8.48 2.11
CA GLY A 49 14.77 -7.08 1.88
C GLY A 49 13.58 -6.15 1.63
N CYS A 50 12.35 -6.67 1.73
CA CYS A 50 11.12 -5.89 1.57
C CYS A 50 10.29 -5.87 2.85
N LEU A 51 9.46 -4.85 3.02
CA LEU A 51 8.48 -4.79 4.11
C LEU A 51 7.09 -5.16 3.57
N PRO A 52 6.48 -6.25 4.05
CA PRO A 52 5.10 -6.57 3.69
C PRO A 52 4.13 -5.48 4.18
N CYS A 53 3.19 -5.06 3.33
CA CYS A 53 2.21 -4.01 3.68
C CYS A 53 1.45 -4.31 4.99
N PRO A 54 0.91 -5.52 5.23
CA PRO A 54 0.23 -5.82 6.50
C PRO A 54 1.14 -5.68 7.72
N VAL A 55 2.42 -6.00 7.56
CA VAL A 55 3.42 -5.86 8.63
C VAL A 55 3.70 -4.39 8.92
N GLY A 56 3.81 -3.54 7.90
CA GLY A 56 3.91 -2.10 8.06
C GLY A 56 2.72 -1.51 8.81
N TRP A 57 1.52 -1.96 8.52
CA TRP A 57 0.31 -1.56 9.24
C TRP A 57 0.33 -2.01 10.70
N LYS A 58 0.84 -3.22 10.95
CA LYS A 58 0.98 -3.74 12.31
C LYS A 58 1.97 -2.92 13.13
N ILE A 59 3.11 -2.57 12.57
CA ILE A 59 4.11 -1.71 13.22
C ILE A 59 3.48 -0.36 13.61
N ALA A 60 2.76 0.28 12.69
CA ALA A 60 2.10 1.55 12.96
C ALA A 60 1.09 1.42 14.10
N LYS A 61 0.31 0.34 14.13
CA LYS A 61 -0.67 0.07 15.19
C LYS A 61 0.01 -0.17 16.54
N ASP A 62 1.02 -1.03 16.58
CA ASP A 62 1.71 -1.41 17.82
C ASP A 62 2.45 -0.22 18.45
N MET A 63 2.98 0.67 17.62
CA MET A 63 3.65 1.90 18.08
C MET A 63 2.70 3.09 18.26
N ALA A 64 1.43 2.94 17.95
CA ALA A 64 0.41 4.01 17.99
C ALA A 64 0.81 5.25 17.17
N ILE A 65 1.35 5.04 15.98
CA ILE A 65 1.78 6.09 15.05
C ILE A 65 0.99 6.03 13.73
N PRO A 66 0.91 7.14 12.97
CA PRO A 66 0.30 7.12 11.65
C PRO A 66 1.05 6.19 10.69
N ARG A 67 0.33 5.48 9.83
CA ARG A 67 0.90 4.59 8.82
C ARG A 67 1.87 5.28 7.88
N ILE A 68 1.63 6.54 7.58
CA ILE A 68 2.49 7.34 6.72
C ILE A 68 3.92 7.49 7.28
N ALA A 69 4.08 7.46 8.60
CA ALA A 69 5.40 7.50 9.23
C ALA A 69 6.22 6.25 8.90
N VAL A 70 5.59 5.09 8.83
CA VAL A 70 6.25 3.84 8.41
C VAL A 70 6.73 3.97 6.96
N GLY A 71 5.90 4.49 6.08
CA GLY A 71 6.26 4.74 4.68
C GLY A 71 7.43 5.70 4.51
N ALA A 72 7.46 6.77 5.30
CA ALA A 72 8.57 7.75 5.28
C ALA A 72 9.90 7.12 5.71
N VAL A 73 9.89 6.27 6.74
CA VAL A 73 11.07 5.53 7.19
C VAL A 73 11.51 4.50 6.13
N MET A 74 10.58 3.81 5.50
CA MET A 74 10.90 2.92 4.37
C MET A 74 11.63 3.66 3.25
N ASP A 75 11.17 4.86 2.90
CA ASP A 75 11.82 5.68 1.88
C ASP A 75 13.24 6.09 2.29
N LYS A 76 13.42 6.51 3.54
CA LYS A 76 14.72 6.85 4.09
C LYS A 76 15.70 5.67 4.02
N LEU A 77 15.23 4.47 4.34
CA LEU A 77 16.04 3.25 4.35
C LEU A 77 16.20 2.61 2.97
N GLY A 78 15.51 3.11 1.94
CA GLY A 78 15.49 2.49 0.62
C GLY A 78 14.81 1.14 0.55
N VAL A 79 13.90 0.86 1.48
CA VAL A 79 13.14 -0.39 1.58
C VAL A 79 11.91 -0.34 0.68
N ARG A 80 11.62 -1.42 -0.01
CA ARG A 80 10.43 -1.56 -0.84
C ARG A 80 9.31 -2.27 -0.09
N ILE A 81 8.07 -1.94 -0.48
CA ILE A 81 6.89 -2.64 -0.03
C ILE A 81 6.75 -3.99 -0.75
N ALA A 82 6.25 -4.99 -0.04
CA ALA A 82 5.78 -6.25 -0.61
C ALA A 82 4.36 -6.55 -0.13
N ASN A 83 3.71 -7.51 -0.77
CA ASN A 83 2.37 -7.96 -0.39
C ASN A 83 1.37 -6.81 -0.20
N CYS A 84 1.36 -5.86 -1.15
CA CYS A 84 0.34 -4.82 -1.18
C CYS A 84 -1.05 -5.48 -1.15
N GLN A 85 -1.87 -5.09 -0.22
CA GLN A 85 -3.19 -5.71 -0.01
C GLN A 85 -4.16 -5.46 -1.17
N LEU A 86 -3.87 -4.45 -2.00
CA LEU A 86 -4.59 -4.18 -3.25
C LEU A 86 -3.97 -4.89 -4.47
N GLY A 87 -2.85 -5.58 -4.29
CA GLY A 87 -2.19 -6.34 -5.35
C GLY A 87 -1.30 -5.52 -6.30
N PHE A 88 -0.93 -4.29 -5.95
CA PHE A 88 -0.11 -3.44 -6.83
C PHE A 88 1.39 -3.75 -6.78
N PHE A 89 1.87 -4.30 -5.68
CA PHE A 89 3.28 -4.62 -5.47
C PHE A 89 3.45 -6.06 -5.01
N LYS A 90 4.36 -6.78 -5.65
CA LYS A 90 4.84 -8.12 -5.31
C LYS A 90 3.87 -8.92 -4.41
N VAL A 91 2.82 -9.41 -5.02
CA VAL A 91 1.86 -10.31 -4.39
C VAL A 91 1.93 -11.63 -5.13
N ASP A 92 1.99 -12.74 -4.40
CA ASP A 92 1.70 -14.04 -4.95
C ASP A 92 0.23 -14.10 -5.35
N LYS A 93 -0.03 -13.74 -6.60
CA LYS A 93 -1.36 -13.91 -7.18
C LYS A 93 -1.56 -15.39 -7.42
N THR A 94 -2.08 -16.08 -6.43
CA THR A 94 -2.64 -17.39 -6.66
C THR A 94 -3.80 -17.20 -7.62
N PRO A 95 -3.76 -17.84 -8.82
CA PRO A 95 -4.92 -17.78 -9.70
C PRO A 95 -6.11 -18.31 -8.90
N TYR A 96 -7.16 -17.55 -8.81
CA TYR A 96 -8.42 -18.09 -8.32
C TYR A 96 -8.78 -19.25 -9.23
N PRO A 97 -9.04 -20.46 -8.69
CA PRO A 97 -9.37 -21.62 -9.51
C PRO A 97 -10.62 -21.40 -10.38
N ASP A 98 -11.41 -20.38 -10.06
CA ASP A 98 -12.60 -19.96 -10.79
C ASP A 98 -12.40 -18.59 -11.44
N ALA A 99 -11.25 -18.38 -12.07
CA ALA A 99 -10.99 -17.17 -12.86
C ALA A 99 -11.94 -17.13 -14.07
N ALA A 100 -13.23 -16.99 -13.76
CA ALA A 100 -14.20 -16.60 -14.75
C ALA A 100 -13.90 -15.15 -15.19
N PRO A 101 -14.18 -14.82 -16.42
CA PRO A 101 -13.97 -13.47 -16.94
C PRO A 101 -14.85 -12.51 -16.13
N GLN A 102 -14.35 -11.76 -15.72
CA GLN A 102 -14.21 -10.69 -14.77
C GLN A 102 -15.05 -9.52 -15.16
N GLU A 103 -16.34 -9.72 -14.92
CA GLU A 103 -17.25 -8.62 -14.73
C GLU A 103 -17.15 -8.19 -13.26
N ALA A 104 -16.93 -6.90 -13.04
CA ALA A 104 -17.00 -6.35 -11.71
C ALA A 104 -18.40 -6.55 -11.15
N SER A 105 -18.52 -7.07 -9.94
CA SER A 105 -19.81 -7.15 -9.24
C SER A 105 -20.50 -5.79 -9.30
N PRO A 106 -21.82 -5.73 -9.57
CA PRO A 106 -22.56 -4.46 -9.65
C PRO A 106 -22.40 -3.59 -8.40
N GLU A 107 -22.38 -4.19 -7.23
CA GLU A 107 -22.24 -3.48 -5.95
C GLU A 107 -20.83 -2.87 -5.81
N ILE A 108 -19.81 -3.63 -6.17
CA ILE A 108 -18.43 -3.13 -6.16
C ILE A 108 -18.25 -2.02 -7.19
N ALA A 109 -18.77 -2.21 -8.40
CA ALA A 109 -18.70 -1.21 -9.46
C ALA A 109 -19.40 0.09 -9.05
N ALA A 110 -20.58 0.01 -8.47
CA ALA A 110 -21.31 1.18 -7.98
C ALA A 110 -20.53 1.93 -6.89
N GLY A 111 -20.00 1.21 -5.91
CA GLY A 111 -19.19 1.80 -4.84
C GLY A 111 -17.91 2.47 -5.34
N LEU A 112 -17.23 1.85 -6.31
CA LEU A 112 -16.02 2.43 -6.92
C LEU A 112 -16.32 3.70 -7.72
N ARG A 113 -17.41 3.71 -8.49
CA ARG A 113 -17.83 4.89 -9.26
C ARG A 113 -18.24 6.05 -8.36
N GLU A 114 -18.89 5.74 -7.25
CA GLU A 114 -19.22 6.74 -6.22
C GLU A 114 -17.96 7.39 -5.65
N LEU A 115 -16.96 6.60 -5.27
CA LEU A 115 -15.68 7.09 -4.76
C LEU A 115 -14.91 7.89 -5.83
N ASP A 116 -14.89 7.42 -7.06
CA ASP A 116 -14.22 8.12 -8.15
C ASP A 116 -14.88 9.47 -8.44
N SER A 117 -16.21 9.52 -8.48
CA SER A 117 -16.97 10.77 -8.66
C SER A 117 -16.74 11.77 -7.53
N ALA A 118 -16.56 11.29 -6.31
CA ALA A 118 -16.21 12.12 -5.15
C ALA A 118 -14.72 12.51 -5.10
N ARG A 119 -13.91 12.03 -6.04
CA ARG A 119 -12.45 12.17 -6.04
C ARG A 119 -11.78 11.63 -4.78
N ASP A 120 -12.35 10.61 -4.21
CA ASP A 120 -11.91 9.94 -2.98
C ASP A 120 -11.59 8.45 -3.20
N LEU A 121 -11.19 8.08 -4.41
CA LEU A 121 -10.80 6.70 -4.72
C LEU A 121 -9.38 6.44 -4.22
N THR A 122 -9.27 6.28 -2.92
CA THR A 122 -8.02 6.07 -2.17
C THR A 122 -7.93 4.66 -1.61
N CYS A 123 -6.72 4.22 -1.25
CA CYS A 123 -6.51 2.95 -0.55
C CYS A 123 -7.39 2.86 0.71
N ALA A 124 -7.47 3.91 1.53
CA ALA A 124 -8.29 3.92 2.73
C ALA A 124 -9.78 3.75 2.41
N ALA A 125 -10.29 4.47 1.41
CA ALA A 125 -11.70 4.37 0.98
C ALA A 125 -12.02 3.00 0.39
N VAL A 126 -11.09 2.40 -0.34
CA VAL A 126 -11.23 1.02 -0.86
C VAL A 126 -11.33 0.00 0.28
N PHE A 127 -10.54 0.13 1.33
CA PHE A 127 -10.66 -0.74 2.50
C PHE A 127 -12.00 -0.58 3.23
N GLU A 128 -12.51 0.63 3.31
CA GLU A 128 -13.85 0.89 3.86
C GLU A 128 -14.95 0.25 3.01
N LEU A 129 -14.87 0.41 1.70
CA LEU A 129 -15.79 -0.23 0.75
C LEU A 129 -15.73 -1.75 0.87
N THR A 130 -14.54 -2.31 1.00
CA THR A 130 -14.30 -3.75 1.20
C THR A 130 -15.03 -4.26 2.44
N ARG A 131 -14.93 -3.55 3.56
CA ARG A 131 -15.64 -3.91 4.80
C ARG A 131 -17.15 -3.83 4.65
N ARG A 132 -17.63 -2.75 4.06
CA ARG A 132 -19.06 -2.52 3.83
C ARG A 132 -19.68 -3.62 2.97
N LEU A 133 -18.99 -4.06 1.93
CA LEU A 133 -19.46 -5.08 1.00
C LEU A 133 -19.07 -6.51 1.39
N ARG A 134 -18.35 -6.69 2.50
CA ARG A 134 -17.87 -8.00 2.98
C ARG A 134 -17.12 -8.79 1.91
N THR A 135 -16.25 -8.12 1.20
CA THR A 135 -15.40 -8.67 0.14
C THR A 135 -13.92 -8.55 0.50
N THR A 136 -13.03 -8.75 -0.45
CA THR A 136 -11.59 -8.60 -0.25
C THR A 136 -11.06 -7.36 -0.94
N PRO A 137 -9.99 -6.71 -0.41
CA PRO A 137 -9.37 -5.55 -1.05
C PRO A 137 -8.91 -5.85 -2.49
N MET A 138 -8.43 -7.05 -2.72
CA MET A 138 -7.94 -7.48 -4.02
C MET A 138 -9.05 -7.56 -5.07
N ARG A 139 -10.23 -8.07 -4.71
CA ARG A 139 -11.41 -8.07 -5.59
C ARG A 139 -11.86 -6.67 -5.97
N VAL A 140 -11.85 -5.76 -5.01
CA VAL A 140 -12.19 -4.35 -5.28
C VAL A 140 -11.16 -3.70 -6.20
N SER A 141 -9.88 -3.96 -5.97
CA SER A 141 -8.80 -3.47 -6.83
C SER A 141 -8.88 -4.01 -8.25
N GLU A 142 -9.17 -5.31 -8.42
CA GLU A 142 -9.37 -5.92 -9.74
C GLU A 142 -10.57 -5.30 -10.47
N ALA A 143 -11.68 -5.07 -9.77
CA ALA A 143 -12.84 -4.39 -10.34
C ALA A 143 -12.50 -2.96 -10.79
N ALA A 144 -11.71 -2.22 -10.01
CA ALA A 144 -11.23 -0.91 -10.41
C ALA A 144 -10.41 -0.96 -11.69
N ASN A 145 -9.54 -1.95 -11.84
CA ASN A 145 -8.77 -2.16 -13.08
C ASN A 145 -9.67 -2.45 -14.27
N ILE A 146 -10.68 -3.30 -14.11
CA ILE A 146 -11.65 -3.61 -15.18
C ILE A 146 -12.41 -2.35 -15.62
N LEU A 147 -12.76 -1.49 -14.68
CA LEU A 147 -13.47 -0.25 -14.93
C LEU A 147 -12.57 0.90 -15.43
N GLY A 148 -11.26 0.68 -15.50
CA GLY A 148 -10.29 1.71 -15.85
C GLY A 148 -10.14 2.81 -14.80
N LEU A 149 -10.51 2.54 -13.56
CA LEU A 149 -10.42 3.47 -12.44
C LEU A 149 -9.08 3.30 -11.72
N LYS A 150 -8.49 4.41 -11.30
CA LYS A 150 -7.17 4.43 -10.67
C LYS A 150 -7.28 4.72 -9.18
N ILE A 151 -6.88 3.75 -8.35
CA ILE A 151 -6.79 3.93 -6.92
C ILE A 151 -5.50 4.68 -6.58
N GLY A 152 -5.60 5.73 -5.78
CA GLY A 152 -4.47 6.51 -5.29
C GLY A 152 -4.39 6.51 -3.76
N GLY A 153 -3.54 7.39 -3.22
CA GLY A 153 -3.49 7.64 -1.78
C GLY A 153 -3.13 6.43 -0.93
N CYS A 154 -2.06 5.71 -1.27
CA CYS A 154 -1.56 4.62 -0.43
C CYS A 154 -1.35 5.08 1.02
N GLN A 155 -1.81 4.30 1.97
CA GLN A 155 -1.73 4.65 3.39
C GLN A 155 -0.29 4.66 3.93
N LEU A 156 0.63 3.96 3.27
CA LEU A 156 2.07 4.01 3.52
C LEU A 156 2.79 5.04 2.61
N GLY A 157 2.07 5.70 1.72
CA GLY A 157 2.65 6.69 0.81
C GLY A 157 3.47 6.10 -0.33
N CYS A 158 3.14 4.91 -0.81
CA CYS A 158 3.85 4.29 -1.93
C CYS A 158 3.35 4.75 -3.31
N PHE A 159 2.13 5.24 -3.36
CA PHE A 159 1.49 5.79 -4.58
C PHE A 159 0.42 6.81 -4.27
#